data_fcea68850963a6656a1ed9820212a0c8
#
_entry.id   fcea68850963a6656a1ed9820212a0c8
#
_cell.length_a   1.000
_cell.length_b   1.000
_cell.length_c   1.000
_cell.angle_alpha   90.00
_cell.angle_beta   90.00
_cell.angle_gamma   90.00
#
_symmetry.space_group_name_H-M   'P 1'
#
loop_
_entity.id
_entity.type
_entity.pdbx_description
1 polymer ?
#
loop_
_entity_poly.entity_id
_entity_poly.type
_entity_poly.pdbx_seq_one_letter_code
_entity_poly.pdbx_strand_id
1 'polypeptide(L)'
;MENFYFIGVDVSKKKLDFCVMFEGKVVHEEETSNHQGAIMSLLHHLEEDYGIASGQMLVCAEHTGQYTFPLACACKAGECRLWLE
;
A
#
# COMPACT_ATOMS: atom_id res chain seq x y z
N MET A 1 -16.48 8.39 -3.22
CA MET A 1 -15.68 7.67 -2.21
C MET A 1 -15.98 6.19 -2.21
N GLU A 2 -17.05 5.84 -2.83
CA GLU A 2 -17.55 4.47 -2.78
C GLU A 2 -16.63 3.44 -3.40
N ASN A 3 -15.68 3.84 -4.22
CA ASN A 3 -14.81 2.89 -4.92
C ASN A 3 -13.36 2.95 -4.45
N PHE A 4 -13.14 3.40 -3.21
CA PHE A 4 -11.79 3.44 -2.67
C PHE A 4 -11.43 2.13 -1.99
N TYR A 5 -10.21 1.71 -2.22
CA TYR A 5 -9.59 0.60 -1.49
C TYR A 5 -8.65 1.20 -0.45
N PHE A 6 -8.84 0.79 0.80
CA PHE A 6 -7.99 1.25 1.90
C PHE A 6 -6.94 0.20 2.16
N ILE A 7 -5.68 0.60 2.10
CA ILE A 7 -4.57 -0.33 2.26
C ILE A 7 -3.80 0.07 3.50
N GLY A 8 -4.00 -0.68 4.59
CA GLY A 8 -3.25 -0.48 5.82
C GLY A 8 -1.92 -1.19 5.71
N VAL A 9 -0.85 -0.51 6.12
CA VAL A 9 0.50 -1.06 6.02
C VAL A 9 1.18 -0.99 7.38
N ASP A 10 1.62 -2.14 7.86
CA ASP A 10 2.44 -2.24 9.07
C ASP A 10 3.89 -2.30 8.60
N VAL A 11 4.66 -1.25 8.94
CA VAL A 11 6.01 -1.07 8.41
C VAL A 11 7.03 -1.52 9.44
N SER A 12 7.97 -2.37 9.04
CA SER A 12 9.11 -2.71 9.86
C SER A 12 10.39 -2.60 9.03
N LYS A 13 11.52 -2.83 9.67
CA LYS A 13 12.81 -2.63 9.01
C LYS A 13 12.95 -3.46 7.75
N LYS A 14 12.53 -4.72 7.79
CA LYS A 14 12.80 -5.65 6.71
C LYS A 14 11.57 -6.01 5.89
N LYS A 15 10.38 -5.78 6.43
CA LYS A 15 9.17 -6.21 5.73
C LYS A 15 8.01 -5.28 6.00
N LEU A 16 7.01 -5.39 5.14
CA LEU A 16 5.75 -4.68 5.28
C LEU A 16 4.62 -5.71 5.20
N ASP A 17 3.61 -5.51 6.04
CA ASP A 17 2.38 -6.31 5.99
C ASP A 17 1.27 -5.42 5.48
N PHE A 18 0.63 -5.83 4.40
CA PHE A 18 -0.43 -5.08 3.74
C PHE A 18 -1.78 -5.72 4.02
N CYS A 19 -2.74 -4.88 4.35
CA CYS A 19 -4.13 -5.32 4.56
C CYS A 19 -5.01 -4.45 3.66
N VAL A 20 -5.62 -5.06 2.66
CA VAL A 20 -6.46 -4.35 1.69
C VAL A 20 -7.91 -4.49 2.11
N MET A 21 -8.59 -3.36 2.27
CA MET A 21 -9.98 -3.33 2.70
C MET A 21 -10.83 -2.63 1.64
N PHE A 22 -12.02 -3.18 1.42
CA PHE A 22 -12.98 -2.59 0.51
C PHE A 22 -14.37 -2.74 1.12
N GLU A 23 -15.09 -1.62 1.22
CA GLU A 23 -16.44 -1.58 1.79
C GLU A 23 -16.48 -2.19 3.20
N GLY A 24 -15.47 -1.88 4.00
CA GLY A 24 -15.42 -2.32 5.39
C GLY A 24 -14.98 -3.75 5.61
N LYS A 25 -14.56 -4.44 4.57
CA LYS A 25 -14.14 -5.84 4.66
C LYS A 25 -12.71 -6.00 4.18
N VAL A 26 -11.97 -6.90 4.83
CA VAL A 26 -10.65 -7.27 4.37
C VAL A 26 -10.80 -8.17 3.16
N VAL A 27 -10.25 -7.75 2.03
CA VAL A 27 -10.33 -8.52 0.79
C VAL A 27 -9.01 -9.18 0.42
N HIS A 28 -7.91 -8.74 1.03
CA HIS A 28 -6.59 -9.29 0.69
C HIS A 28 -5.59 -8.93 1.77
N GLU A 29 -4.68 -9.85 2.07
CA GLU A 29 -3.56 -9.59 2.97
C GLU A 29 -2.31 -10.15 2.30
N GLU A 30 -1.21 -9.38 2.40
CA GLU A 30 0.02 -9.80 1.76
C GLU A 30 1.21 -9.15 2.46
N GLU A 31 2.32 -9.87 2.46
CA GLU A 31 3.56 -9.41 3.04
C GLU A 31 4.58 -9.23 1.91
N THR A 32 5.44 -8.20 2.03
CA THR A 32 6.52 -8.03 1.08
C THR A 32 7.75 -7.48 1.80
N SER A 33 8.91 -7.57 1.16
CA SER A 33 10.11 -6.98 1.73
C SER A 33 10.03 -5.45 1.68
N ASN A 34 10.71 -4.80 2.63
CA ASN A 34 10.71 -3.33 2.71
C ASN A 34 11.69 -2.78 1.71
N HIS A 35 11.30 -2.80 0.44
CA HIS A 35 12.14 -2.43 -0.69
C HIS A 35 11.22 -1.81 -1.74
N GLN A 36 11.62 -0.66 -2.28
CA GLN A 36 10.75 0.10 -3.18
C GLN A 36 10.24 -0.74 -4.34
N GLY A 37 11.12 -1.51 -4.99
CA GLY A 37 10.72 -2.32 -6.14
C GLY A 37 9.70 -3.38 -5.79
N ALA A 38 9.89 -4.04 -4.63
CA ALA A 38 8.96 -5.07 -4.19
C ALA A 38 7.60 -4.46 -3.86
N ILE A 39 7.59 -3.28 -3.22
CA ILE A 39 6.34 -2.60 -2.89
C ILE A 39 5.62 -2.18 -4.16
N MET A 40 6.35 -1.65 -5.15
CA MET A 40 5.75 -1.25 -6.42
C MET A 40 5.14 -2.44 -7.14
N SER A 41 5.81 -3.59 -7.11
CA SER A 41 5.28 -4.81 -7.72
C SER A 41 3.99 -5.24 -7.03
N LEU A 42 3.95 -5.16 -5.70
CA LEU A 42 2.76 -5.53 -4.95
C LEU A 42 1.59 -4.60 -5.30
N LEU A 43 1.83 -3.29 -5.30
CA LEU A 43 0.78 -2.33 -5.64
C LEU A 43 0.29 -2.54 -7.07
N HIS A 44 1.20 -2.83 -7.99
CA HIS A 44 0.84 -3.07 -9.38
C HIS A 44 -0.04 -4.31 -9.54
N HIS A 45 0.32 -5.40 -8.86
CA HIS A 45 -0.48 -6.60 -9.00
C HIS A 45 -1.86 -6.45 -8.32
N LEU A 46 -1.97 -5.60 -7.30
CA LEU A 46 -3.29 -5.29 -6.73
C LEU A 46 -4.15 -4.56 -7.75
N GLU A 47 -3.57 -3.63 -8.50
CA GLU A 47 -4.29 -2.94 -9.56
C GLU A 47 -4.82 -3.95 -10.59
N GLU A 48 -3.99 -4.89 -10.99
CA GLU A 48 -4.38 -5.86 -12.00
C GLU A 48 -5.39 -6.88 -11.48
N ASP A 49 -5.12 -7.42 -10.28
CA ASP A 49 -5.96 -8.51 -9.75
C ASP A 49 -7.36 -8.03 -9.38
N TYR A 50 -7.48 -6.79 -8.92
CA TYR A 50 -8.77 -6.26 -8.47
C TYR A 50 -9.34 -5.22 -9.43
N GLY A 51 -8.63 -4.92 -10.52
CA GLY A 51 -9.09 -3.91 -11.45
C GLY A 51 -9.15 -2.51 -10.85
N ILE A 52 -8.22 -2.20 -9.93
CA ILE A 52 -8.21 -0.94 -9.22
C ILE A 52 -7.28 0.05 -9.93
N ALA A 53 -7.76 1.27 -10.15
CA ALA A 53 -6.87 2.34 -10.60
C ALA A 53 -6.06 2.85 -9.41
N SER A 54 -4.84 3.32 -9.64
CA SER A 54 -3.98 3.80 -8.57
C SER A 54 -4.62 4.95 -7.78
N GLY A 55 -5.40 5.79 -8.44
CA GLY A 55 -6.10 6.87 -7.76
C GLY A 55 -7.22 6.40 -6.83
N GLN A 56 -7.57 5.12 -6.88
CA GLN A 56 -8.58 4.53 -6.02
C GLN A 56 -7.99 3.84 -4.79
N MET A 57 -6.67 3.86 -4.64
CA MET A 57 -6.01 3.27 -3.49
C MET A 57 -5.58 4.36 -2.52
N LEU A 58 -5.97 4.19 -1.26
CA LEU A 58 -5.48 5.05 -0.19
C LEU A 58 -4.64 4.19 0.74
N VAL A 59 -3.34 4.45 0.75
CA VAL A 59 -2.39 3.70 1.55
C VAL A 59 -2.20 4.43 2.87
N CYS A 60 -2.36 3.72 3.98
CA CYS A 60 -2.27 4.29 5.32
C CYS A 60 -1.20 3.54 6.11
N ALA A 61 -0.29 4.28 6.73
CA ALA A 61 0.76 3.68 7.54
C ALA A 61 1.16 4.64 8.65
N GLU A 62 1.71 4.09 9.74
CA GLU A 62 2.34 4.92 10.76
C GLU A 62 3.72 5.33 10.26
N HIS A 63 4.10 6.57 10.56
CA HIS A 63 5.41 7.06 10.17
C HIS A 63 6.47 6.48 11.10
N THR A 64 7.34 5.63 10.57
CA THR A 64 8.38 4.98 11.35
C THR A 64 9.77 5.41 10.87
N GLY A 65 9.93 6.71 10.62
CA GLY A 65 11.21 7.26 10.23
C GLY A 65 11.68 6.72 8.88
N GLN A 66 12.95 6.35 8.82
CA GLN A 66 13.58 5.93 7.56
C GLN A 66 12.95 4.68 6.97
N TYR A 67 12.32 3.85 7.80
CA TYR A 67 11.75 2.59 7.30
C TYR A 67 10.49 2.80 6.48
N THR A 68 9.88 3.97 6.58
CA THR A 68 8.71 4.33 5.76
C THR A 68 9.11 4.84 4.38
N PHE A 69 10.37 5.22 4.19
CA PHE A 69 10.80 5.89 2.96
C PHE A 69 10.56 5.05 1.70
N PRO A 70 10.89 3.73 1.67
CA PRO A 70 10.62 2.96 0.46
C PRO A 70 9.14 2.91 0.09
N LEU A 71 8.25 2.85 1.09
CA LEU A 71 6.81 2.89 0.85
C LEU A 71 6.40 4.24 0.25
N ALA A 72 6.91 5.34 0.81
CA ALA A 72 6.59 6.67 0.30
C ALA A 72 7.06 6.83 -1.15
N CYS A 73 8.26 6.34 -1.47
CA CYS A 73 8.77 6.41 -2.83
C CYS A 73 7.94 5.57 -3.79
N ALA A 74 7.53 4.38 -3.36
CA ALA A 74 6.73 3.50 -4.19
C ALA A 74 5.35 4.11 -4.47
N CYS A 75 4.72 4.70 -3.45
CA CYS A 75 3.42 5.34 -3.62
C CYS A 75 3.52 6.53 -4.55
N LYS A 76 4.58 7.33 -4.43
CA LYS A 76 4.76 8.48 -5.30
C LYS A 76 4.97 8.05 -6.75
N ALA A 77 5.80 7.04 -6.96
CA ALA A 77 6.06 6.55 -8.31
C ALA A 77 4.81 5.94 -8.95
N GLY A 78 3.97 5.27 -8.15
CA GLY A 78 2.74 4.67 -8.65
C GLY A 78 1.54 5.60 -8.60
N GLU A 79 1.74 6.85 -8.15
CA GLU A 79 0.68 7.85 -8.03
C GLU A 79 -0.44 7.40 -7.10
N CYS A 80 -0.10 6.65 -6.07
CA CYS A 80 -1.04 6.25 -5.03
C CYS A 80 -1.04 7.28 -3.93
N ARG A 81 -2.21 7.49 -3.31
CA ARG A 81 -2.31 8.39 -2.17
C ARG A 81 -1.76 7.71 -0.94
N LEU A 82 -0.98 8.46 -0.16
CA LEU A 82 -0.38 7.94 1.06
C LEU A 82 -0.72 8.84 2.23
N TRP A 83 -1.25 8.23 3.30
CA TRP A 83 -1.52 8.90 4.56
C TRP A 83 -0.57 8.34 5.60
N LEU A 84 0.25 9.20 6.19
CA LEU A 84 1.17 8.83 7.27
C LEU A 84 0.69 9.47 8.56
N GLU A 85 0.59 8.68 9.61
CA GLU A 85 0.25 9.18 10.93
C GLU A 85 1.46 9.47 11.77
#